data_08a67afb4d8e2fc434beae9d7e45ec7d
#
_entry.id   08a67afb4d8e2fc434beae9d7e45ec7d
#
_cell.length_a   1.000
_cell.length_b   1.000
_cell.length_c   1.000
_cell.angle_alpha   90.00
_cell.angle_beta   90.00
_cell.angle_gamma   90.00
#
_symmetry.space_group_name_H-M   'P 1'
#
loop_
_entity.id
_entity.type
_entity.pdbx_description
1 polymer ?
#
loop_
_entity_poly.entity_id
_entity_poly.type
_entity_poly.pdbx_seq_one_letter_code
_entity_poly.pdbx_strand_id
1 'polypeptide(L)'
;VSEQSDEEVWARAVGGDGDAYGILFDRHRGRLYRHAHALAPGGTDADDAVAVSFFEAWLRREAIRFVDGSMLPWLLRTCTYALNNLARASKRYQAALSRLPAPEPHEDPADMSDEGEATSALRGLSLLDRQVVTLCVLEDLTDQEAAHVLGVRVGTVKSRLSRAKSRLREQLDTTTALSAKGITHEV
;
A
#
# COMPACT_ATOMS: atom_id res chain seq x y z
N VAL A 1 -23.90 21.02 -5.49
CA VAL A 1 -22.82 21.21 -6.46
C VAL A 1 -22.24 19.82 -6.69
N SER A 2 -22.46 19.21 -7.87
CA SER A 2 -21.83 17.93 -8.23
C SER A 2 -20.32 18.10 -8.15
N GLU A 3 -19.67 17.26 -7.39
CA GLU A 3 -18.21 17.22 -7.34
C GLU A 3 -17.70 16.75 -8.71
N GLN A 4 -16.77 17.53 -9.32
CA GLN A 4 -16.19 17.18 -10.62
C GLN A 4 -15.50 15.81 -10.55
N SER A 5 -15.67 14.97 -11.57
CA SER A 5 -14.96 13.70 -11.69
C SER A 5 -13.45 13.92 -11.84
N ASP A 6 -12.64 12.92 -11.50
CA ASP A 6 -11.19 13.02 -11.72
C ASP A 6 -10.84 13.19 -13.20
N GLU A 7 -11.64 12.61 -14.10
CA GLU A 7 -11.45 12.74 -15.55
C GLU A 7 -11.60 14.19 -16.01
N GLU A 8 -12.62 14.90 -15.52
CA GLU A 8 -12.85 16.32 -15.85
C GLU A 8 -11.72 17.20 -15.29
N VAL A 9 -11.32 16.97 -14.03
CA VAL A 9 -10.23 17.71 -13.40
C VAL A 9 -8.90 17.40 -14.08
N TRP A 10 -8.66 16.15 -14.47
CA TRP A 10 -7.47 15.75 -15.20
C TRP A 10 -7.36 16.41 -16.58
N ALA A 11 -8.47 16.48 -17.33
CA ALA A 11 -8.48 17.17 -18.62
C ALA A 11 -8.06 18.64 -18.49
N ARG A 12 -8.49 19.33 -17.43
CA ARG A 12 -8.05 20.70 -17.12
C ARG A 12 -6.56 20.77 -16.83
N ALA A 13 -6.05 19.85 -15.99
CA ALA A 13 -4.62 19.78 -15.65
C ALA A 13 -3.74 19.59 -16.89
N VAL A 14 -4.11 18.65 -17.78
CA VAL A 14 -3.41 18.42 -19.04
C VAL A 14 -3.52 19.60 -19.98
N GLY A 15 -4.64 20.35 -19.91
CA GLY A 15 -4.84 21.61 -20.65
C GLY A 15 -4.04 22.80 -20.13
N GLY A 16 -3.22 22.63 -19.08
CA GLY A 16 -2.33 23.67 -18.54
C GLY A 16 -2.82 24.34 -17.25
N ASP A 17 -3.94 23.87 -16.66
CA ASP A 17 -4.41 24.33 -15.35
C ASP A 17 -3.63 23.58 -14.23
N GLY A 18 -2.57 24.21 -13.72
CA GLY A 18 -1.73 23.62 -12.67
C GLY A 18 -2.48 23.39 -11.35
N ASP A 19 -3.48 24.22 -11.03
CA ASP A 19 -4.28 24.07 -9.81
C ASP A 19 -5.14 22.80 -9.86
N ALA A 20 -5.60 22.42 -11.05
CA ALA A 20 -6.36 21.20 -11.25
C ALA A 20 -5.55 19.94 -10.87
N TYR A 21 -4.25 19.91 -11.14
CA TYR A 21 -3.40 18.80 -10.68
C TYR A 21 -3.29 18.76 -9.16
N GLY A 22 -3.18 19.90 -8.51
CA GLY A 22 -3.19 20.03 -7.05
C GLY A 22 -4.46 19.46 -6.42
N ILE A 23 -5.63 19.70 -7.02
CA ILE A 23 -6.92 19.15 -6.57
C ILE A 23 -6.88 17.61 -6.57
N LEU A 24 -6.37 16.97 -7.63
CA LEU A 24 -6.26 15.51 -7.72
C LEU A 24 -5.25 14.94 -6.72
N PHE A 25 -4.14 15.65 -6.52
CA PHE A 25 -3.17 15.28 -5.50
C PHE A 25 -3.81 15.28 -4.11
N ASP A 26 -4.47 16.37 -3.71
CA ASP A 26 -5.11 16.49 -2.41
C ASP A 26 -6.24 15.47 -2.21
N ARG A 27 -7.01 15.17 -3.26
CA ARG A 27 -8.08 14.17 -3.25
C ARG A 27 -7.59 12.75 -2.98
N HIS A 28 -6.45 12.36 -3.56
CA HIS A 28 -5.99 10.97 -3.55
C HIS A 28 -4.79 10.70 -2.64
N ARG A 29 -3.98 11.71 -2.27
CA ARG A 29 -2.77 11.51 -1.48
C ARG A 29 -3.02 10.73 -0.18
N GLY A 30 -4.10 11.05 0.55
CA GLY A 30 -4.39 10.39 1.83
C GLY A 30 -4.67 8.89 1.67
N ARG A 31 -5.37 8.48 0.59
CA ARG A 31 -5.60 7.07 0.28
C ARG A 31 -4.31 6.37 -0.15
N LEU A 32 -3.51 7.00 -1.03
CA LEU A 32 -2.23 6.46 -1.45
C LEU A 32 -1.25 6.29 -0.28
N TYR A 33 -1.18 7.24 0.64
CA TYR A 33 -0.35 7.12 1.85
C TYR A 33 -0.76 5.93 2.70
N ARG A 34 -2.05 5.77 3.01
CA ARG A 34 -2.52 4.60 3.78
C ARG A 34 -2.17 3.29 3.08
N HIS A 35 -2.40 3.21 1.76
CA HIS A 35 -2.06 2.05 0.94
C HIS A 35 -0.56 1.75 0.96
N ALA A 36 0.27 2.77 0.77
CA ALA A 36 1.72 2.64 0.74
C ALA A 36 2.25 2.19 2.10
N HIS A 37 1.84 2.83 3.21
CA HIS A 37 2.25 2.45 4.56
C HIS A 37 1.82 1.04 4.96
N ALA A 38 0.64 0.57 4.52
CA ALA A 38 0.21 -0.80 4.77
C ALA A 38 1.09 -1.85 4.04
N LEU A 39 1.76 -1.47 2.95
CA LEU A 39 2.54 -2.38 2.10
C LEU A 39 4.05 -2.22 2.26
N ALA A 40 4.53 -1.03 2.59
CA ALA A 40 5.94 -0.71 2.67
C ALA A 40 6.63 -1.40 3.86
N PRO A 41 7.92 -1.76 3.72
CA PRO A 41 8.73 -2.21 4.86
C PRO A 41 9.07 -1.09 5.83
N GLY A 42 9.14 0.16 5.37
CA GLY A 42 9.48 1.35 6.14
C GLY A 42 8.75 2.61 5.63
N GLY A 43 8.70 3.65 6.47
CA GLY A 43 7.96 4.89 6.17
C GLY A 43 8.50 5.63 4.94
N THR A 44 9.81 5.76 4.81
CA THR A 44 10.45 6.43 3.66
C THR A 44 10.11 5.79 2.32
N ASP A 45 10.05 4.43 2.26
CA ASP A 45 9.64 3.71 1.05
C ASP A 45 8.20 4.05 0.65
N ALA A 46 7.32 4.29 1.64
CA ALA A 46 5.93 4.67 1.39
C ALA A 46 5.82 6.05 0.76
N ASP A 47 6.53 7.03 1.30
CA ASP A 47 6.55 8.41 0.81
C ASP A 47 7.08 8.48 -0.63
N ASP A 48 8.18 7.79 -0.88
CA ASP A 48 8.78 7.68 -2.22
C ASP A 48 7.81 7.04 -3.22
N ALA A 49 7.12 5.96 -2.83
CA ALA A 49 6.16 5.30 -3.71
C ALA A 49 4.97 6.19 -4.06
N VAL A 50 4.49 7.00 -3.10
CA VAL A 50 3.42 7.98 -3.35
C VAL A 50 3.90 9.06 -4.31
N ALA A 51 5.06 9.66 -4.07
CA ALA A 51 5.64 10.69 -4.94
C ALA A 51 5.84 10.17 -6.37
N VAL A 52 6.43 8.97 -6.51
CA VAL A 52 6.61 8.30 -7.80
C VAL A 52 5.27 8.07 -8.50
N SER A 53 4.21 7.71 -7.78
CA SER A 53 2.91 7.44 -8.38
C SER A 53 2.30 8.68 -9.05
N PHE A 54 2.37 9.83 -8.40
CA PHE A 54 1.90 11.09 -8.99
C PHE A 54 2.82 11.56 -10.12
N PHE A 55 4.14 11.42 -9.97
CA PHE A 55 5.08 11.76 -11.02
C PHE A 55 4.86 10.91 -12.30
N GLU A 56 4.68 9.59 -12.15
CA GLU A 56 4.34 8.68 -13.26
C GLU A 56 2.99 9.03 -13.88
N ALA A 57 2.01 9.47 -13.09
CA ALA A 57 0.73 9.94 -13.62
C ALA A 57 0.94 11.11 -14.59
N TRP A 58 1.78 12.08 -14.21
CA TRP A 58 2.08 13.21 -15.09
C TRP A 58 2.86 12.80 -16.33
N LEU A 59 3.88 11.97 -16.19
CA LEU A 59 4.68 11.47 -17.32
C LEU A 59 3.84 10.68 -18.32
N ARG A 60 2.90 9.89 -17.82
CA ARG A 60 2.03 9.02 -18.63
C ARG A 60 0.61 9.55 -18.75
N ARG A 61 0.44 10.85 -18.74
CA ARG A 61 -0.86 11.53 -18.68
C ARG A 61 -1.88 11.09 -19.72
N GLU A 62 -1.42 10.59 -20.88
CA GLU A 62 -2.28 10.08 -21.95
C GLU A 62 -2.68 8.60 -21.76
N ALA A 63 -1.99 7.88 -20.86
CA ALA A 63 -2.21 6.45 -20.60
C ALA A 63 -3.04 6.18 -19.35
N ILE A 64 -3.47 7.23 -18.64
CA ILE A 64 -4.32 7.07 -17.45
C ILE A 64 -5.68 6.52 -17.84
N ARG A 65 -6.13 5.50 -17.11
CA ARG A 65 -7.46 4.93 -17.27
C ARG A 65 -8.28 5.25 -16.04
N PHE A 66 -9.41 5.90 -16.28
CA PHE A 66 -10.40 6.19 -15.26
C PHE A 66 -11.36 4.99 -15.14
N VAL A 67 -11.74 4.70 -13.89
CA VAL A 67 -12.76 3.70 -13.55
C VAL A 67 -13.84 4.46 -12.79
N ASP A 68 -15.06 4.46 -13.32
CA ASP A 68 -16.18 5.24 -12.77
C ASP A 68 -15.83 6.72 -12.53
N GLY A 69 -15.05 7.30 -13.44
CA GLY A 69 -14.61 8.69 -13.38
C GLY A 69 -13.46 8.95 -12.41
N SER A 70 -12.88 7.93 -11.76
CA SER A 70 -11.76 8.05 -10.82
C SER A 70 -10.44 7.52 -11.37
N MET A 71 -9.34 8.23 -11.12
CA MET A 71 -7.98 7.79 -11.43
C MET A 71 -7.35 6.93 -10.31
N LEU A 72 -8.02 6.79 -9.18
CA LEU A 72 -7.47 6.11 -8.01
C LEU A 72 -7.02 4.67 -8.28
N PRO A 73 -7.76 3.80 -9.01
CA PRO A 73 -7.29 2.45 -9.30
C PRO A 73 -5.96 2.43 -10.08
N TRP A 74 -5.76 3.40 -10.97
CA TRP A 74 -4.51 3.56 -11.69
C TRP A 74 -3.36 3.98 -10.75
N LEU A 75 -3.61 4.94 -9.85
CA LEU A 75 -2.64 5.39 -8.85
C LEU A 75 -2.25 4.26 -7.89
N LEU A 76 -3.21 3.50 -7.36
CA LEU A 76 -2.97 2.35 -6.48
C LEU A 76 -2.14 1.27 -7.17
N ARG A 77 -2.42 1.00 -8.44
CA ARG A 77 -1.61 0.09 -9.25
C ARG A 77 -0.17 0.57 -9.36
N THR A 78 0.04 1.83 -9.71
CA THR A 78 1.37 2.42 -9.89
C THR A 78 2.14 2.40 -8.57
N CYS A 79 1.50 2.78 -7.46
CA CYS A 79 2.07 2.72 -6.12
C CYS A 79 2.49 1.30 -5.72
N THR A 80 1.62 0.31 -5.96
CA THR A 80 1.94 -1.11 -5.71
C THR A 80 3.16 -1.57 -6.52
N TYR A 81 3.28 -1.15 -7.78
CA TYR A 81 4.45 -1.45 -8.61
C TYR A 81 5.72 -0.77 -8.09
N ALA A 82 5.64 0.50 -7.70
CA ALA A 82 6.77 1.23 -7.11
C ALA A 82 7.29 0.52 -5.86
N LEU A 83 6.41 0.16 -4.92
CA LEU A 83 6.76 -0.58 -3.70
C LEU A 83 7.38 -1.95 -4.00
N ASN A 84 6.82 -2.70 -4.97
CA ASN A 84 7.39 -3.98 -5.37
C ASN A 84 8.80 -3.83 -5.95
N ASN A 85 9.08 -2.74 -6.68
CA ASN A 85 10.40 -2.46 -7.24
C ASN A 85 11.39 -2.07 -6.14
N LEU A 86 10.98 -1.24 -5.18
CA LEU A 86 11.79 -0.88 -4.01
C LEU A 86 12.14 -2.12 -3.18
N ALA A 87 11.18 -2.97 -2.87
CA ALA A 87 11.42 -4.22 -2.14
C ALA A 87 12.39 -5.16 -2.88
N ARG A 88 12.32 -5.24 -4.21
CA ARG A 88 13.27 -6.03 -5.01
C ARG A 88 14.67 -5.42 -5.01
N ALA A 89 14.76 -4.09 -5.07
CA ALA A 89 16.04 -3.38 -5.02
C ALA A 89 16.72 -3.57 -3.67
N SER A 90 15.97 -3.42 -2.57
CA SER A 90 16.45 -3.65 -1.19
C SER A 90 16.96 -5.08 -1.00
N LYS A 91 16.21 -6.09 -1.45
CA LYS A 91 16.66 -7.49 -1.38
C LYS A 91 17.95 -7.74 -2.16
N ARG A 92 18.09 -7.15 -3.36
CA ARG A 92 19.34 -7.28 -4.14
C ARG A 92 20.51 -6.62 -3.44
N TYR A 93 20.29 -5.44 -2.86
CA TYR A 93 21.31 -4.72 -2.11
C TYR A 93 21.77 -5.51 -0.88
N GLN A 94 20.84 -6.03 -0.08
CA GLN A 94 21.15 -6.87 1.07
C GLN A 94 21.90 -8.16 0.68
N ALA A 95 21.49 -8.80 -0.42
CA ALA A 95 22.18 -9.98 -0.95
C ALA A 95 23.58 -9.65 -1.48
N ALA A 96 23.84 -8.44 -1.94
CA ALA A 96 25.18 -7.98 -2.33
C ALA A 96 26.03 -7.68 -1.08
N LEU A 97 25.47 -7.01 -0.08
CA LEU A 97 26.15 -6.73 1.19
C LEU A 97 26.55 -8.01 1.94
N SER A 98 25.68 -9.03 1.96
CA SER A 98 25.99 -10.31 2.64
C SER A 98 27.17 -11.09 2.02
N ARG A 99 27.65 -10.68 0.85
CA ARG A 99 28.85 -11.25 0.20
C ARG A 99 30.13 -10.50 0.56
N LEU A 100 30.03 -9.34 1.21
CA LEU A 100 31.18 -8.59 1.72
C LEU A 100 31.55 -9.10 3.11
N PRO A 101 32.85 -9.05 3.51
CA PRO A 101 33.24 -9.29 4.90
C PRO A 101 32.44 -8.35 5.81
N ALA A 102 31.84 -8.89 6.87
CA ALA A 102 30.96 -8.16 7.75
C ALA A 102 31.66 -6.91 8.31
N PRO A 103 31.14 -5.70 8.10
CA PRO A 103 31.49 -4.55 8.92
C PRO A 103 30.91 -4.76 10.32
N GLU A 104 31.52 -4.14 11.34
CA GLU A 104 31.02 -4.18 12.70
C GLU A 104 29.54 -3.79 12.77
N PRO A 105 28.74 -4.40 13.66
CA PRO A 105 27.31 -4.15 13.72
C PRO A 105 27.04 -2.68 14.02
N HIS A 106 26.58 -1.93 13.03
CA HIS A 106 25.88 -0.69 13.27
C HIS A 106 24.43 -1.08 13.53
N GLU A 107 23.97 -0.87 14.75
CA GLU A 107 22.55 -0.88 15.08
C GLU A 107 21.92 0.30 14.36
N ASP A 108 21.29 0.04 13.20
CA ASP A 108 20.32 0.98 12.65
C ASP A 108 19.20 1.09 13.69
N PRO A 109 18.87 2.30 14.16
CA PRO A 109 17.70 2.48 15.02
C PRO A 109 16.50 2.03 14.18
N ALA A 110 15.95 0.87 14.54
CA ALA A 110 14.65 0.44 14.02
C ALA A 110 13.69 1.60 14.31
N ASP A 111 13.09 2.13 13.27
CA ASP A 111 12.07 3.16 13.35
C ASP A 111 10.92 2.57 14.17
N MET A 112 10.99 2.74 15.49
CA MET A 112 9.96 2.36 16.45
C MET A 112 8.85 3.41 16.37
N SER A 113 8.27 3.57 15.17
CA SER A 113 6.96 4.15 15.06
C SER A 113 6.00 3.25 15.84
N ASP A 114 5.17 3.86 16.67
CA ASP A 114 4.09 3.21 17.42
C ASP A 114 3.11 2.58 16.41
N GLU A 115 3.51 1.41 15.89
CA GLU A 115 2.77 0.68 14.88
C GLU A 115 1.61 -0.02 15.56
N GLY A 116 0.43 0.48 15.31
CA GLY A 116 -0.79 -0.13 15.81
C GLY A 116 -0.86 -1.64 15.49
N GLU A 117 -1.50 -2.38 16.39
CA GLU A 117 -1.68 -3.85 16.33
C GLU A 117 -2.14 -4.34 14.94
N ALA A 118 -2.99 -3.56 14.24
CA ALA A 118 -3.46 -3.86 12.91
C ALA A 118 -2.34 -3.87 11.86
N THR A 119 -1.39 -2.95 11.95
CA THR A 119 -0.23 -2.87 11.03
C THR A 119 0.71 -4.05 11.25
N SER A 120 0.95 -4.42 12.53
CA SER A 120 1.73 -5.59 12.89
C SER A 120 1.10 -6.88 12.37
N ALA A 121 -0.22 -7.05 12.52
CA ALA A 121 -0.95 -8.21 12.00
C ALA A 121 -0.85 -8.32 10.46
N LEU A 122 -0.95 -7.20 9.75
CA LEU A 122 -0.78 -7.17 8.29
C LEU A 122 0.64 -7.59 7.88
N ARG A 123 1.67 -7.23 8.64
CA ARG A 123 3.07 -7.63 8.35
C ARG A 123 3.30 -9.12 8.45
N GLY A 124 2.53 -9.84 9.27
CA GLY A 124 2.56 -11.30 9.34
C GLY A 124 2.03 -12.02 8.10
N LEU A 125 1.36 -11.31 7.20
CA LEU A 125 0.86 -11.87 5.94
C LEU A 125 1.96 -11.91 4.86
N SER A 126 1.81 -12.83 3.89
CA SER A 126 2.63 -12.77 2.68
C SER A 126 2.37 -11.44 1.94
N LEU A 127 3.37 -10.94 1.18
CA LEU A 127 3.23 -9.66 0.46
C LEU A 127 1.95 -9.62 -0.40
N LEU A 128 1.66 -10.68 -1.16
CA LEU A 128 0.48 -10.69 -2.03
C LEU A 128 -0.83 -10.80 -1.23
N ASP A 129 -0.86 -11.51 -0.10
CA ASP A 129 -2.03 -11.56 0.78
C ASP A 129 -2.29 -10.19 1.41
N ARG A 130 -1.22 -9.50 1.82
CA ARG A 130 -1.27 -8.11 2.33
C ARG A 130 -1.81 -7.15 1.29
N GLN A 131 -1.30 -7.21 0.05
CA GLN A 131 -1.79 -6.39 -1.06
C GLN A 131 -3.27 -6.61 -1.32
N VAL A 132 -3.74 -7.86 -1.32
CA VAL A 132 -5.15 -8.18 -1.52
C VAL A 132 -6.01 -7.62 -0.39
N VAL A 133 -5.60 -7.77 0.88
CA VAL A 133 -6.34 -7.22 2.02
C VAL A 133 -6.38 -5.69 1.96
N THR A 134 -5.25 -5.05 1.69
CA THR A 134 -5.17 -3.59 1.60
C THR A 134 -6.11 -3.06 0.52
N LEU A 135 -6.11 -3.65 -0.67
CA LEU A 135 -6.97 -3.19 -1.77
C LEU A 135 -8.46 -3.45 -1.50
N CYS A 136 -8.81 -4.66 -1.02
CA CYS A 136 -10.22 -5.02 -0.86
C CYS A 136 -10.86 -4.56 0.46
N VAL A 137 -10.06 -4.32 1.51
CA VAL A 137 -10.58 -3.97 2.84
C VAL A 137 -10.30 -2.52 3.21
N LEU A 138 -9.09 -2.00 2.94
CA LEU A 138 -8.76 -0.62 3.28
C LEU A 138 -9.16 0.38 2.17
N GLU A 139 -9.11 -0.06 0.92
CA GLU A 139 -9.43 0.79 -0.23
C GLU A 139 -10.80 0.48 -0.86
N ASP A 140 -11.57 -0.46 -0.30
CA ASP A 140 -12.92 -0.86 -0.73
C ASP A 140 -13.03 -1.21 -2.23
N LEU A 141 -11.94 -1.75 -2.80
CA LEU A 141 -11.95 -2.21 -4.19
C LEU A 141 -12.68 -3.56 -4.29
N THR A 142 -13.46 -3.70 -5.35
CA THR A 142 -14.05 -4.99 -5.72
C THR A 142 -12.94 -6.01 -6.06
N ASP A 143 -13.27 -7.29 -6.00
CA ASP A 143 -12.34 -8.36 -6.39
C ASP A 143 -11.82 -8.19 -7.83
N GLN A 144 -12.65 -7.63 -8.73
CA GLN A 144 -12.28 -7.36 -10.12
C GLN A 144 -11.28 -6.21 -10.23
N GLU A 145 -11.50 -5.11 -9.53
CA GLU A 145 -10.60 -3.97 -9.51
C GLU A 145 -9.25 -4.34 -8.87
N ALA A 146 -9.29 -5.03 -7.72
CA ALA A 146 -8.08 -5.53 -7.07
C ALA A 146 -7.30 -6.49 -7.97
N ALA A 147 -7.97 -7.37 -8.71
CA ALA A 147 -7.35 -8.26 -9.69
C ALA A 147 -6.68 -7.47 -10.83
N HIS A 148 -7.34 -6.41 -11.30
CA HIS A 148 -6.77 -5.52 -12.32
C HIS A 148 -5.54 -4.77 -11.79
N VAL A 149 -5.61 -4.20 -10.57
CA VAL A 149 -4.49 -3.51 -9.91
C VAL A 149 -3.29 -4.44 -9.77
N LEU A 150 -3.50 -5.67 -9.29
CA LEU A 150 -2.43 -6.64 -9.02
C LEU A 150 -1.95 -7.41 -10.26
N GLY A 151 -2.70 -7.35 -11.38
CA GLY A 151 -2.39 -8.13 -12.58
C GLY A 151 -2.57 -9.64 -12.37
N VAL A 152 -3.52 -10.07 -11.54
CA VAL A 152 -3.83 -11.46 -11.22
C VAL A 152 -5.25 -11.82 -11.61
N ARG A 153 -5.61 -13.12 -11.56
CA ARG A 153 -7.00 -13.56 -11.80
C ARG A 153 -7.90 -13.23 -10.61
N VAL A 154 -9.16 -12.91 -10.86
CA VAL A 154 -10.18 -12.63 -9.81
C VAL A 154 -10.29 -13.79 -8.81
N GLY A 155 -10.25 -15.04 -9.29
CA GLY A 155 -10.23 -16.23 -8.41
C GLY A 155 -9.03 -16.27 -7.45
N THR A 156 -7.88 -15.72 -7.87
CA THR A 156 -6.69 -15.58 -7.00
C THR A 156 -6.94 -14.57 -5.90
N VAL A 157 -7.57 -13.43 -6.21
CA VAL A 157 -7.93 -12.41 -5.21
C VAL A 157 -8.89 -13.02 -4.18
N LYS A 158 -9.99 -13.64 -4.61
CA LYS A 158 -10.99 -14.27 -3.73
C LYS A 158 -10.37 -15.30 -2.77
N SER A 159 -9.57 -16.22 -3.31
CA SER A 159 -8.95 -17.27 -2.50
C SER A 159 -7.93 -16.74 -1.50
N ARG A 160 -7.17 -15.70 -1.88
CA ARG A 160 -6.18 -15.04 -0.99
C ARG A 160 -6.86 -14.20 0.07
N LEU A 161 -7.89 -13.42 -0.31
CA LEU A 161 -8.67 -12.63 0.65
C LEU A 161 -9.29 -13.50 1.74
N SER A 162 -9.89 -14.63 1.36
CA SER A 162 -10.47 -15.58 2.31
C SER A 162 -9.43 -16.12 3.29
N ARG A 163 -8.27 -16.59 2.78
CA ARG A 163 -7.19 -17.11 3.63
C ARG A 163 -6.57 -16.04 4.53
N ALA A 164 -6.35 -14.83 3.99
CA ALA A 164 -5.81 -13.74 4.76
C ALA A 164 -6.74 -13.31 5.89
N LYS A 165 -8.05 -13.22 5.63
CA LYS A 165 -9.05 -12.93 6.67
C LYS A 165 -9.07 -14.00 7.79
N SER A 166 -8.92 -15.28 7.47
CA SER A 166 -8.82 -16.34 8.47
C SER A 166 -7.57 -16.18 9.34
N ARG A 167 -6.42 -15.96 8.73
CA ARG A 167 -5.15 -15.75 9.48
C ARG A 167 -5.20 -14.53 10.39
N LEU A 168 -5.77 -13.42 9.91
CA LEU A 168 -5.89 -12.20 10.71
C LEU A 168 -6.82 -12.43 11.93
N ARG A 169 -7.92 -13.17 11.76
CA ARG A 169 -8.78 -13.53 12.89
C ARG A 169 -8.04 -14.38 13.93
N GLU A 170 -7.33 -15.42 13.50
CA GLU A 170 -6.53 -16.28 14.38
C GLU A 170 -5.48 -15.47 15.16
N GLN A 171 -4.82 -14.50 14.52
CA GLN A 171 -3.84 -13.61 15.16
C GLN A 171 -4.50 -12.72 16.23
N LEU A 172 -5.62 -12.07 15.89
CA LEU A 172 -6.34 -11.19 16.79
C LEU A 172 -6.92 -11.96 18.00
N ASP A 173 -7.47 -13.14 17.77
CA ASP A 173 -7.99 -14.00 18.84
C ASP A 173 -6.87 -14.42 19.81
N THR A 174 -5.67 -14.71 19.27
CA THR A 174 -4.49 -15.07 20.08
C THR A 174 -4.01 -13.88 20.91
N THR A 175 -3.95 -12.68 20.34
CA THR A 175 -3.52 -11.47 21.03
C THR A 175 -4.50 -11.09 22.12
N THR A 176 -5.81 -11.16 21.86
CA THR A 176 -6.86 -10.90 22.84
C THR A 176 -6.78 -11.90 24.00
N ALA A 177 -6.54 -13.17 23.73
CA ALA A 177 -6.37 -14.21 24.75
C ALA A 177 -5.13 -14.00 25.64
N LEU A 178 -4.03 -13.50 25.07
CA LEU A 178 -2.81 -13.16 25.81
C LEU A 178 -3.01 -11.92 26.69
N SER A 179 -3.65 -10.87 26.16
CA SER A 179 -3.98 -9.66 26.93
C SER A 179 -4.92 -9.96 28.10
N ALA A 180 -5.91 -10.83 27.92
CA ALA A 180 -6.82 -11.27 28.99
C ALA A 180 -6.10 -12.07 30.07
N LYS A 181 -5.04 -12.83 29.76
CA LYS A 181 -4.23 -13.57 30.74
C LYS A 181 -3.22 -12.69 31.50
N GLY A 182 -2.76 -11.60 30.89
CA GLY A 182 -1.81 -10.66 31.51
C GLY A 182 -2.41 -9.80 32.62
N ILE A 183 -3.72 -9.62 32.65
CA ILE A 183 -4.45 -8.81 33.65
C ILE A 183 -4.70 -9.60 34.97
N THR A 184 -4.44 -10.90 35.01
CA THR A 184 -4.76 -11.77 36.16
C THR A 184 -3.56 -11.97 37.14
N HIS A 185 -2.48 -11.23 37.02
CA HIS A 185 -1.29 -11.42 37.88
C HIS A 185 -0.88 -10.20 38.71
N GLU A 186 -1.81 -9.28 39.01
CA GLU A 186 -1.61 -8.26 40.05
C GLU A 186 -2.84 -8.23 40.99
N VAL A 187 -2.88 -9.15 41.93
CA VAL A 187 -3.58 -9.01 43.23
C VAL A 187 -2.70 -9.65 44.29
#